data_4fa6c179e6d5b4501f1e2d3779fdf03f
#
_entry.id   4fa6c179e6d5b4501f1e2d3779fdf03f
#
_cell.length_a   1.000
_cell.length_b   1.000
_cell.length_c   1.000
_cell.angle_alpha   90.00
_cell.angle_beta   90.00
_cell.angle_gamma   90.00
#
_symmetry.space_group_name_H-M   'P 1'
#
loop_
_entity.id
_entity.type
_entity.pdbx_description
1 polymer ?
#
loop_
_entity_poly.entity_id
_entity_poly.type
_entity_poly.pdbx_seq_one_letter_code
_entity_poly.pdbx_strand_id
1 'polypeptide(L)'
;TVRRTDIQNSITQKLVLRPKFALCQQRRMFPPGTEFEFLFRRAPNNFFLMADGAGNIMRIKITRAVLRVRRYLIDESVYSALFSAATGVGPGTPSTAGYFQYPNKTLETTEHTIAAGVTNHTINIPTLKRPNKVLVVFVRQDAHGGIHNQNPVQFQNLDVSSAELKFDGTPVDQEIEC
;
A
#
# COMPACT_ATOMS: atom_id res chain seq x y z
N THR A 1 -3.14 -20.62 21.66
CA THR A 1 -3.38 -19.20 21.77
C THR A 1 -4.73 -18.89 21.17
N VAL A 2 -5.48 -17.98 21.77
CA VAL A 2 -6.90 -17.70 21.50
C VAL A 2 -7.24 -17.57 20.00
N ARG A 3 -6.44 -16.87 19.21
CA ARG A 3 -6.70 -16.69 17.77
C ARG A 3 -6.72 -17.99 16.96
N ARG A 4 -5.86 -18.96 17.30
CA ARG A 4 -5.83 -20.25 16.60
C ARG A 4 -7.11 -21.05 16.89
N THR A 5 -7.54 -21.07 18.14
CA THR A 5 -8.77 -21.75 18.57
C THR A 5 -10.01 -21.12 17.91
N ASP A 6 -10.06 -19.79 17.80
CA ASP A 6 -11.19 -19.09 17.17
C ASP A 6 -11.29 -19.41 15.68
N ILE A 7 -10.16 -19.49 14.97
CA ILE A 7 -10.13 -19.85 13.55
C ILE A 7 -10.57 -21.31 13.35
N GLN A 8 -10.10 -22.22 14.19
CA GLN A 8 -10.48 -23.63 14.15
C GLN A 8 -11.98 -23.84 14.38
N ASN A 9 -12.58 -23.04 15.25
CA ASN A 9 -13.99 -23.11 15.57
C ASN A 9 -14.89 -22.25 14.63
N SER A 10 -14.34 -21.70 13.57
CA SER A 10 -15.09 -20.84 12.63
C SER A 10 -15.79 -19.64 13.28
N ILE A 11 -15.21 -19.10 14.34
CA ILE A 11 -15.77 -17.96 15.06
C ILE A 11 -15.67 -16.69 14.26
N THR A 12 -16.74 -15.90 14.26
CA THR A 12 -16.75 -14.59 13.61
C THR A 12 -15.89 -13.59 14.40
N GLN A 13 -14.85 -13.08 13.76
CA GLN A 13 -13.94 -12.08 14.33
C GLN A 13 -14.22 -10.69 13.77
N LYS A 14 -14.16 -9.69 14.65
CA LYS A 14 -14.23 -8.29 14.27
C LYS A 14 -12.81 -7.73 14.13
N LEU A 15 -12.46 -7.28 12.93
CA LEU A 15 -11.21 -6.59 12.65
C LEU A 15 -11.47 -5.11 12.46
N VAL A 16 -10.65 -4.28 13.11
CA VAL A 16 -10.64 -2.84 12.91
C VAL A 16 -9.29 -2.46 12.33
N LEU A 17 -9.30 -1.98 11.10
CA LEU A 17 -8.10 -1.61 10.38
C LEU A 17 -8.14 -0.11 10.04
N ARG A 18 -7.02 0.54 10.16
CA ARG A 18 -6.83 1.90 9.65
C ARG A 18 -6.09 1.82 8.32
N PRO A 19 -6.72 2.20 7.21
CA PRO A 19 -6.03 2.23 5.92
C PRO A 19 -4.81 3.15 6.00
N LYS A 20 -3.66 2.65 5.53
CA LYS A 20 -2.38 3.38 5.60
C LYS A 20 -1.99 4.05 4.27
N PHE A 21 -2.87 4.08 3.28
CA PHE A 21 -2.57 4.82 2.05
C PHE A 21 -2.64 6.34 2.27
N ALA A 22 -1.91 7.06 1.47
CA ALA A 22 -1.65 8.48 1.66
C ALA A 22 -2.91 9.34 1.81
N LEU A 23 -3.99 9.01 1.06
CA LEU A 23 -5.27 9.70 1.16
C LEU A 23 -5.88 9.62 2.58
N CYS A 24 -5.79 8.46 3.24
CA CYS A 24 -6.29 8.27 4.61
C CYS A 24 -5.37 8.84 5.70
N GLN A 25 -4.18 9.28 5.33
CA GLN A 25 -3.20 9.88 6.25
C GLN A 25 -3.09 11.39 6.09
N GLN A 26 -3.91 11.99 5.24
CA GLN A 26 -3.92 13.44 5.05
C GLN A 26 -4.26 14.16 6.37
N ARG A 27 -3.51 15.25 6.61
CA ARG A 27 -3.77 16.17 7.73
C ARG A 27 -4.70 17.29 7.36
N ARG A 28 -4.92 17.49 6.06
CA ARG A 28 -5.81 18.52 5.52
C ARG A 28 -7.20 17.95 5.34
N MET A 29 -8.21 18.74 5.59
CA MET A 29 -9.60 18.38 5.32
C MET A 29 -9.87 18.47 3.83
N PHE A 30 -10.71 17.58 3.34
CA PHE A 30 -11.20 17.64 1.96
C PHE A 30 -12.40 18.60 1.90
N PRO A 31 -12.51 19.37 0.81
CA PRO A 31 -13.62 20.27 0.66
C PRO A 31 -14.96 19.52 0.53
N PRO A 32 -16.09 20.16 0.87
CA PRO A 32 -17.41 19.63 0.61
C PRO A 32 -17.58 19.28 -0.87
N GLY A 33 -18.36 18.24 -1.17
CA GLY A 33 -18.58 17.77 -2.53
C GLY A 33 -17.45 16.89 -3.11
N THR A 34 -16.38 16.63 -2.34
CA THR A 34 -15.35 15.68 -2.79
C THR A 34 -15.89 14.27 -2.72
N GLU A 35 -15.85 13.55 -3.84
CA GLU A 35 -16.22 12.16 -3.93
C GLU A 35 -14.99 11.26 -3.84
N PHE A 36 -15.12 10.17 -3.11
CA PHE A 36 -14.07 9.17 -2.96
C PHE A 36 -14.59 7.81 -3.32
N GLU A 37 -13.87 7.14 -4.21
CA GLU A 37 -14.08 5.73 -4.50
C GLU A 37 -12.97 4.89 -3.86
N PHE A 38 -13.36 3.88 -3.09
CA PHE A 38 -12.44 2.94 -2.48
C PHE A 38 -12.70 1.54 -3.00
N LEU A 39 -11.78 1.05 -3.80
CA LEU A 39 -11.82 -0.32 -4.31
C LEU A 39 -10.92 -1.22 -3.48
N PHE A 40 -11.49 -2.15 -2.73
CA PHE A 40 -10.76 -3.15 -1.97
C PHE A 40 -10.82 -4.50 -2.68
N ARG A 41 -9.67 -4.97 -3.14
CA ARG A 41 -9.54 -6.31 -3.70
C ARG A 41 -9.01 -7.25 -2.63
N ARG A 42 -9.71 -8.34 -2.42
CA ARG A 42 -9.28 -9.37 -1.48
C ARG A 42 -8.21 -10.24 -2.14
N ALA A 43 -7.10 -10.47 -1.47
CA ALA A 43 -6.13 -11.46 -1.88
C ALA A 43 -6.69 -12.90 -1.75
N PRO A 44 -6.10 -13.93 -2.38
CA PRO A 44 -6.52 -15.33 -2.27
C PRO A 44 -6.47 -15.84 -0.83
N ASN A 45 -7.27 -16.86 -0.53
CA ASN A 45 -7.33 -17.42 0.84
C ASN A 45 -5.98 -17.97 1.32
N ASN A 46 -5.23 -18.61 0.45
CA ASN A 46 -3.92 -19.17 0.73
C ASN A 46 -2.86 -18.12 1.08
N PHE A 47 -3.10 -16.84 0.75
CA PHE A 47 -2.20 -15.75 1.12
C PHE A 47 -2.36 -15.32 2.58
N PHE A 48 -3.56 -15.38 3.15
CA PHE A 48 -3.78 -14.92 4.53
C PHE A 48 -3.85 -16.04 5.56
N LEU A 49 -4.17 -17.26 5.12
CA LEU A 49 -4.45 -18.36 6.01
C LEU A 49 -3.27 -19.32 5.99
N MET A 50 -2.54 -19.32 7.08
CA MET A 50 -1.47 -20.30 7.32
C MET A 50 -2.03 -21.49 8.08
N ALA A 51 -1.74 -22.69 7.61
CA ALA A 51 -2.16 -23.95 8.22
C ALA A 51 -0.99 -24.94 8.27
N ASP A 52 -1.03 -25.85 9.24
CA ASP A 52 0.02 -26.84 9.46
C ASP A 52 0.01 -28.00 8.46
N GLY A 53 -0.86 -28.02 7.45
CA GLY A 53 -0.95 -29.11 6.50
C GLY A 53 -1.67 -28.77 5.21
N ALA A 54 -1.26 -29.45 4.14
CA ALA A 54 -1.75 -29.22 2.79
C ALA A 54 -3.23 -29.61 2.54
N GLY A 55 -3.88 -30.26 3.51
CA GLY A 55 -5.27 -30.76 3.38
C GLY A 55 -6.36 -29.81 3.89
N ASN A 56 -6.01 -28.74 4.59
CA ASN A 56 -6.98 -27.87 5.22
C ASN A 56 -7.39 -26.73 4.30
N ILE A 57 -8.52 -26.86 3.62
CA ILE A 57 -9.11 -25.78 2.82
C ILE A 57 -9.80 -24.79 3.76
N MET A 58 -9.04 -23.81 4.23
CA MET A 58 -9.60 -22.72 4.99
C MET A 58 -10.10 -21.60 4.08
N ARG A 59 -11.17 -20.95 4.48
CA ARG A 59 -11.76 -19.83 3.73
C ARG A 59 -12.13 -18.70 4.68
N ILE A 60 -11.82 -17.47 4.29
CA ILE A 60 -12.31 -16.29 4.99
C ILE A 60 -13.59 -15.83 4.29
N LYS A 61 -14.66 -15.68 5.05
CA LYS A 61 -15.90 -15.06 4.59
C LYS A 61 -16.03 -13.68 5.23
N ILE A 62 -16.03 -12.64 4.41
CA ILE A 62 -16.33 -11.28 4.88
C ILE A 62 -17.82 -11.13 4.91
N THR A 63 -18.40 -11.06 6.11
CA THR A 63 -19.85 -10.92 6.30
C THR A 63 -20.29 -9.47 6.27
N ARG A 64 -19.41 -8.57 6.70
CA ARG A 64 -19.70 -7.13 6.70
C ARG A 64 -18.41 -6.33 6.60
N ALA A 65 -18.38 -5.32 5.75
CA ALA A 65 -17.34 -4.33 5.69
C ALA A 65 -17.95 -2.93 5.86
N VAL A 66 -17.36 -2.12 6.72
CA VAL A 66 -17.85 -0.75 7.00
C VAL A 66 -16.66 0.20 6.99
N LEU A 67 -16.71 1.20 6.16
CA LEU A 67 -15.77 2.31 6.17
C LEU A 67 -16.34 3.42 7.07
N ARG A 68 -15.59 3.82 8.09
CA ARG A 68 -15.95 4.93 8.96
C ARG A 68 -15.12 6.15 8.59
N VAL A 69 -15.79 7.21 8.20
CA VAL A 69 -15.17 8.48 7.82
C VAL A 69 -15.56 9.53 8.86
N ARG A 70 -14.58 10.29 9.34
CA ARG A 70 -14.87 11.47 10.17
C ARG A 70 -15.35 12.61 9.29
N ARG A 71 -16.44 13.22 9.69
CA ARG A 71 -16.95 14.46 9.10
C ARG A 71 -16.85 15.57 10.14
N TYR A 72 -16.55 16.76 9.68
CA TYR A 72 -16.51 17.97 10.49
C TYR A 72 -17.53 18.92 9.91
N LEU A 73 -18.35 19.50 10.77
CA LEU A 73 -19.17 20.65 10.44
C LEU A 73 -18.31 21.88 10.71
N ILE A 74 -18.12 22.70 9.72
CA ILE A 74 -17.30 23.90 9.79
C ILE A 74 -18.22 25.07 9.46
N ASP A 75 -18.04 26.17 10.18
CA ASP A 75 -18.72 27.43 9.87
C ASP A 75 -18.34 27.93 8.48
N GLU A 76 -19.29 28.47 7.73
CA GLU A 76 -19.12 28.91 6.36
C GLU A 76 -18.06 29.99 6.21
N SER A 77 -17.96 30.88 7.19
CA SER A 77 -16.95 31.94 7.22
C SER A 77 -15.53 31.38 7.33
N VAL A 78 -15.33 30.37 8.19
CA VAL A 78 -14.07 29.67 8.36
C VAL A 78 -13.73 28.87 7.10
N TYR A 79 -14.73 28.21 6.52
CA TYR A 79 -14.55 27.47 5.27
C TYR A 79 -14.11 28.39 4.12
N SER A 80 -14.78 29.54 3.96
CA SER A 80 -14.45 30.54 2.94
C SER A 80 -13.03 31.08 3.10
N ALA A 81 -12.61 31.38 4.33
CA ALA A 81 -11.27 31.84 4.63
C ALA A 81 -10.20 30.75 4.31
N LEU A 82 -10.47 29.50 4.69
CA LEU A 82 -9.58 28.37 4.38
C LEU A 82 -9.50 28.12 2.89
N PHE A 83 -10.62 28.23 2.19
CA PHE A 83 -10.68 28.08 0.74
C PHE A 83 -9.84 29.15 0.04
N SER A 84 -10.02 30.41 0.40
CA SER A 84 -9.25 31.54 -0.14
C SER A 84 -7.76 31.38 0.13
N ALA A 85 -7.40 30.99 1.35
CA ALA A 85 -6.00 30.75 1.73
C ALA A 85 -5.36 29.57 0.98
N ALA A 86 -6.13 28.50 0.71
CA ALA A 86 -5.63 27.31 0.04
C ALA A 86 -5.52 27.48 -1.47
N THR A 87 -6.42 28.26 -2.07
CA THR A 87 -6.49 28.47 -3.53
C THR A 87 -5.79 29.73 -4.00
N GLY A 88 -5.42 30.63 -3.09
CA GLY A 88 -4.87 31.93 -3.43
C GLY A 88 -5.90 32.88 -4.08
N VAL A 89 -7.18 32.50 -4.09
CA VAL A 89 -8.27 33.31 -4.64
C VAL A 89 -8.87 34.14 -3.52
N GLY A 90 -8.56 35.43 -3.48
CA GLY A 90 -9.17 36.39 -2.55
C GLY A 90 -10.27 37.20 -3.22
N PRO A 91 -11.06 37.95 -2.43
CA PRO A 91 -12.03 38.90 -2.97
C PRO A 91 -11.33 39.92 -3.89
N GLY A 92 -11.70 39.94 -5.18
CA GLY A 92 -11.13 40.87 -6.16
C GLY A 92 -9.92 40.36 -6.95
N THR A 93 -9.45 39.15 -6.68
CA THR A 93 -8.47 38.51 -7.57
C THR A 93 -9.17 37.85 -8.75
N PRO A 94 -8.64 38.03 -10.03
CA PRO A 94 -9.19 37.29 -11.14
C PRO A 94 -9.08 35.80 -10.85
N SER A 95 -10.13 35.06 -11.17
CA SER A 95 -10.27 33.61 -10.96
C SER A 95 -9.20 32.84 -11.77
N THR A 96 -7.99 32.87 -11.30
CA THR A 96 -7.02 31.83 -11.64
C THR A 96 -7.43 30.63 -10.82
N ALA A 97 -7.83 29.55 -11.49
CA ALA A 97 -8.33 28.35 -10.86
C ALA A 97 -7.41 27.89 -9.71
N GLY A 98 -7.85 28.17 -8.50
CA GLY A 98 -7.11 27.78 -7.31
C GLY A 98 -7.29 26.27 -7.08
N TYR A 99 -6.22 25.60 -6.72
CA TYR A 99 -6.22 24.15 -6.49
C TYR A 99 -5.94 23.83 -5.03
N PHE A 100 -6.75 22.94 -4.47
CA PHE A 100 -6.37 22.29 -3.22
C PHE A 100 -5.25 21.28 -3.51
N GLN A 101 -4.09 21.48 -2.89
CA GLN A 101 -2.96 20.59 -3.03
C GLN A 101 -2.92 19.60 -1.87
N TYR A 102 -2.96 18.31 -2.22
CA TYR A 102 -2.81 17.22 -1.27
C TYR A 102 -1.53 16.46 -1.60
N PRO A 103 -0.50 16.55 -0.75
CA PRO A 103 0.71 15.75 -0.97
C PRO A 103 0.33 14.28 -0.91
N ASN A 104 0.61 13.56 -1.98
CA ASN A 104 0.34 12.14 -2.10
C ASN A 104 1.65 11.39 -2.37
N LYS A 105 1.82 10.27 -1.66
CA LYS A 105 2.88 9.30 -1.93
C LYS A 105 2.22 8.08 -2.57
N THR A 106 2.61 7.79 -3.78
CA THR A 106 2.20 6.58 -4.49
C THR A 106 3.25 5.50 -4.28
N LEU A 107 2.80 4.27 -4.09
CA LEU A 107 3.64 3.09 -4.09
C LEU A 107 3.37 2.34 -5.40
N GLU A 108 4.42 2.15 -6.18
CA GLU A 108 4.39 1.30 -7.36
C GLU A 108 5.14 0.00 -7.01
N THR A 109 4.55 -1.12 -7.32
CA THR A 109 5.14 -2.44 -7.06
C THR A 109 5.25 -3.19 -8.37
N THR A 110 6.44 -3.66 -8.68
CA THR A 110 6.70 -4.54 -9.82
C THR A 110 7.26 -5.86 -9.31
N GLU A 111 6.86 -6.94 -9.94
CA GLU A 111 7.27 -8.29 -9.57
C GLU A 111 8.10 -8.88 -10.71
N HIS A 112 9.22 -9.49 -10.36
CA HIS A 112 10.11 -10.13 -11.31
C HIS A 112 10.52 -11.50 -10.77
N THR A 113 10.52 -12.51 -11.66
CA THR A 113 10.96 -13.85 -11.32
C THR A 113 12.40 -14.04 -11.73
N ILE A 114 13.24 -14.45 -10.79
CA ILE A 114 14.63 -14.82 -11.03
C ILE A 114 14.69 -16.35 -11.02
N ALA A 115 15.19 -16.93 -12.11
CA ALA A 115 15.32 -18.38 -12.21
C ALA A 115 16.41 -18.90 -11.27
N ALA A 116 16.25 -20.12 -10.79
CA ALA A 116 17.26 -20.77 -9.97
C ALA A 116 18.60 -20.92 -10.74
N GLY A 117 19.70 -20.64 -10.06
CA GLY A 117 21.06 -20.75 -10.63
C GLY A 117 21.51 -19.54 -11.45
N VAL A 118 20.69 -18.50 -11.56
CA VAL A 118 21.11 -17.25 -12.20
C VAL A 118 22.00 -16.47 -11.26
N THR A 119 23.22 -16.18 -11.68
CA THR A 119 24.23 -15.44 -10.89
C THR A 119 24.21 -13.93 -11.12
N ASN A 120 23.58 -13.47 -12.21
CA ASN A 120 23.42 -12.05 -12.50
C ASN A 120 22.08 -11.81 -13.18
N HIS A 121 21.30 -10.87 -12.68
CA HIS A 121 19.99 -10.56 -13.20
C HIS A 121 19.76 -9.05 -13.23
N THR A 122 19.34 -8.54 -14.37
CA THR A 122 19.01 -7.13 -14.54
C THR A 122 17.50 -6.94 -14.64
N ILE A 123 16.95 -6.08 -13.82
CA ILE A 123 15.53 -5.77 -13.80
C ILE A 123 15.34 -4.34 -14.30
N ASN A 124 14.59 -4.18 -15.38
CA ASN A 124 14.19 -2.88 -15.86
C ASN A 124 12.83 -2.50 -15.24
N ILE A 125 12.80 -1.44 -14.44
CA ILE A 125 11.59 -0.94 -13.78
C ILE A 125 11.14 0.32 -14.52
N PRO A 126 10.10 0.26 -15.34
CA PRO A 126 9.55 1.45 -15.98
C PRO A 126 8.84 2.28 -14.90
N THR A 127 9.37 3.44 -14.58
CA THR A 127 8.76 4.37 -13.66
C THR A 127 8.33 5.64 -14.40
N LEU A 128 7.12 6.13 -14.14
CA LEU A 128 6.64 7.38 -14.70
C LEU A 128 7.26 8.60 -14.03
N LYS A 129 7.78 8.43 -12.82
CA LYS A 129 8.36 9.49 -12.00
C LYS A 129 9.59 8.97 -11.27
N ARG A 130 10.55 9.86 -11.03
CA ARG A 130 11.72 9.52 -10.23
C ARG A 130 11.30 9.10 -8.83
N PRO A 131 11.63 7.88 -8.38
CA PRO A 131 11.26 7.42 -7.06
C PRO A 131 12.09 8.12 -5.97
N ASN A 132 11.46 8.42 -4.84
CA ASN A 132 12.19 8.93 -3.66
C ASN A 132 12.84 7.80 -2.86
N LYS A 133 12.28 6.60 -2.97
CA LYS A 133 12.76 5.41 -2.27
C LYS A 133 12.47 4.19 -3.11
N VAL A 134 13.43 3.31 -3.21
CA VAL A 134 13.29 1.97 -3.79
C VAL A 134 13.47 0.96 -2.67
N LEU A 135 12.60 -0.02 -2.59
CA LEU A 135 12.70 -1.15 -1.68
C LEU A 135 12.70 -2.41 -2.51
N VAL A 136 13.75 -3.18 -2.43
CA VAL A 136 13.85 -4.49 -3.08
C VAL A 136 13.65 -5.55 -2.00
N VAL A 137 12.76 -6.49 -2.26
CA VAL A 137 12.48 -7.59 -1.36
C VAL A 137 12.50 -8.90 -2.12
N PHE A 138 13.06 -9.92 -1.51
CA PHE A 138 13.13 -11.26 -2.11
C PHE A 138 12.20 -12.19 -1.35
N VAL A 139 11.45 -12.99 -2.10
CA VAL A 139 10.58 -14.02 -1.57
C VAL A 139 10.73 -15.29 -2.41
N ARG A 140 10.67 -16.43 -1.78
CA ARG A 140 10.72 -17.70 -2.50
C ARG A 140 9.47 -17.86 -3.37
N GLN A 141 9.66 -18.45 -4.56
CA GLN A 141 8.58 -18.68 -5.52
C GLN A 141 7.42 -19.50 -4.95
N ASP A 142 7.74 -20.49 -4.14
CA ASP A 142 6.75 -21.35 -3.48
C ASP A 142 5.95 -20.62 -2.39
N ALA A 143 6.54 -19.62 -1.75
CA ALA A 143 5.84 -18.79 -0.75
C ALA A 143 5.05 -17.63 -1.38
N HIS A 144 5.48 -17.10 -2.52
CA HIS A 144 4.87 -15.95 -3.18
C HIS A 144 3.38 -16.18 -3.53
N GLY A 145 3.03 -17.35 -4.03
CA GLY A 145 1.65 -17.73 -4.34
C GLY A 145 0.75 -17.94 -3.11
N GLY A 146 1.32 -17.87 -1.92
CA GLY A 146 0.62 -18.16 -0.66
C GLY A 146 0.31 -19.65 -0.54
N ILE A 147 1.28 -20.43 -0.10
CA ILE A 147 1.06 -21.80 0.33
C ILE A 147 0.72 -21.79 1.81
N HIS A 148 -0.25 -22.58 2.24
CA HIS A 148 -0.75 -22.56 3.62
C HIS A 148 0.31 -22.78 4.71
N ASN A 149 1.41 -23.44 4.40
CA ASN A 149 2.51 -23.73 5.33
C ASN A 149 3.70 -22.75 5.19
N GLN A 150 3.62 -21.76 4.32
CA GLN A 150 4.67 -20.79 4.12
C GLN A 150 4.15 -19.36 4.25
N ASN A 151 4.96 -18.49 4.86
CA ASN A 151 4.61 -17.10 5.06
C ASN A 151 5.04 -16.26 3.84
N PRO A 152 4.10 -15.72 3.04
CA PRO A 152 4.43 -14.95 1.84
C PRO A 152 5.08 -13.59 2.13
N VAL A 153 5.04 -13.12 3.38
CA VAL A 153 5.68 -11.86 3.81
C VAL A 153 6.99 -12.08 4.57
N GLN A 154 7.49 -13.31 4.57
CA GLN A 154 8.81 -13.62 5.11
C GLN A 154 9.86 -13.41 4.03
N PHE A 155 10.40 -12.20 3.99
CA PHE A 155 11.46 -11.85 3.06
C PHE A 155 12.78 -12.47 3.49
N GLN A 156 13.61 -12.86 2.51
CA GLN A 156 14.88 -13.53 2.72
C GLN A 156 15.93 -12.89 1.82
N ASN A 157 17.18 -12.92 2.24
CA ASN A 157 18.30 -12.43 1.42
C ASN A 157 18.56 -13.33 0.18
N LEU A 158 18.29 -14.64 0.27
CA LEU A 158 18.51 -15.61 -0.81
C LEU A 158 19.94 -15.59 -1.38
N ASP A 159 20.94 -15.37 -0.53
CA ASP A 159 22.36 -15.32 -0.85
C ASP A 159 22.74 -14.27 -1.92
N VAL A 160 21.97 -13.18 -1.98
CA VAL A 160 22.32 -12.03 -2.82
C VAL A 160 23.56 -11.36 -2.24
N SER A 161 24.65 -11.37 -3.00
CA SER A 161 25.94 -10.80 -2.57
C SER A 161 26.05 -9.29 -2.85
N SER A 162 25.39 -8.82 -3.90
CA SER A 162 25.41 -7.40 -4.25
C SER A 162 24.17 -7.00 -5.04
N ALA A 163 23.75 -5.78 -4.90
CA ALA A 163 22.72 -5.18 -5.72
C ALA A 163 23.14 -3.77 -6.14
N GLU A 164 22.92 -3.42 -7.38
CA GLU A 164 23.22 -2.09 -7.92
C GLU A 164 21.94 -1.48 -8.49
N LEU A 165 21.67 -0.24 -8.12
CA LEU A 165 20.57 0.54 -8.68
C LEU A 165 21.12 1.56 -9.69
N LYS A 166 20.58 1.54 -10.91
CA LYS A 166 20.89 2.55 -11.94
C LYS A 166 19.63 3.36 -12.25
N PHE A 167 19.80 4.64 -12.41
CA PHE A 167 18.76 5.54 -12.87
C PHE A 167 19.22 6.21 -14.18
N ASP A 168 18.48 6.01 -15.27
CA ASP A 168 18.86 6.44 -16.62
C ASP A 168 20.29 6.01 -17.02
N GLY A 169 20.66 4.77 -16.65
CA GLY A 169 22.00 4.22 -16.91
C GLY A 169 23.10 4.70 -15.95
N THR A 170 22.83 5.68 -15.12
CA THR A 170 23.78 6.18 -14.12
C THR A 170 23.61 5.45 -12.80
N PRO A 171 24.68 4.86 -12.23
CA PRO A 171 24.61 4.25 -10.90
C PRO A 171 24.14 5.28 -9.86
N VAL A 172 23.24 4.85 -9.00
CA VAL A 172 22.88 5.60 -7.80
C VAL A 172 23.86 5.20 -6.72
N ASP A 173 24.69 6.17 -6.33
CA ASP A 173 25.75 6.00 -5.35
C ASP A 173 25.13 5.84 -3.95
N GLN A 174 24.57 4.67 -3.68
CA GLN A 174 24.06 4.25 -2.37
C GLN A 174 24.55 2.84 -2.08
N GLU A 175 25.18 2.71 -0.93
CA GLU A 175 25.51 1.43 -0.36
C GLU A 175 24.21 0.66 -0.09
N ILE A 176 23.98 -0.42 -0.82
CA ILE A 176 22.85 -1.32 -0.58
C ILE A 176 23.38 -2.40 0.36
N GLU A 177 23.05 -2.27 1.63
CA GLU A 177 23.27 -3.33 2.60
C GLU A 177 22.31 -4.51 2.28
N CYS A 178 22.88 -5.68 2.06
CA CYS A 178 22.17 -6.94 1.80
C CYS A 178 22.13 -7.82 3.05
#